data_6150039665dbb30d61cd9197a6f231cd
#
_entry.id   6150039665dbb30d61cd9197a6f231cd
#
_cell.length_a   1.000
_cell.length_b   1.000
_cell.length_c   1.000
_cell.angle_alpha   90.00
_cell.angle_beta   90.00
_cell.angle_gamma   90.00
#
_symmetry.space_group_name_H-M   'P 1'
#
loop_
_entity.id
_entity.type
_entity.pdbx_description
1 polymer ?
#
loop_
_entity_poly.entity_id
_entity_poly.type
_entity_poly.pdbx_seq_one_letter_code
_entity_poly.pdbx_strand_id
1 'polypeptide(L)'
;DGGLSTGLSYPHSDFMLNRPWILKDADPDLYFAVKDHYEELRDWFMDQTGFPLILTRNMAKLEKTPAVAHPWMGFEEFREVRDYVFFTYALWYLEGKTELDQFLLSDLVEEVREQMAVGGLEADWKLYHHRLSMVRALKKLTSLGVLIAVDGDESEWAMNESKNALYESSPLSRYVLRRFPQQLTAYDHMEQLTDPILYADTQEGQNIRKRHRVFRRFLLEPVVLDRDWDADLLPYVLTQRRAIMDHLQRMLGLEGRRYREGLLFFHPELTGEAVMFPTLSGVSDLVMLIAGELRRKLNQEGSKWYAEADGSVRLERSEVEGMLLRLQERYQEYWSKDFRESSCAQLADLCFAHMEEWRLGEWEDSNHFLVFPVLARWNAEYANAEFDPEDNG
;
A
#
# COMPACT_ATOMS: atom_id res chain seq x y z
N ASP A 1 10.26 3.40 45.05
CA ASP A 1 10.91 2.46 44.14
C ASP A 1 10.17 2.56 42.83
N GLY A 2 10.67 3.48 42.01
CA GLY A 2 10.12 3.76 40.68
C GLY A 2 10.77 2.88 39.65
N GLY A 3 10.11 1.79 39.25
CA GLY A 3 10.45 1.03 38.09
C GLY A 3 10.10 1.86 36.85
N LEU A 4 11.10 2.42 36.20
CA LEU A 4 11.02 2.89 34.82
C LEU A 4 10.69 1.67 33.95
N SER A 5 9.40 1.54 33.62
CA SER A 5 8.97 0.69 32.51
C SER A 5 9.61 1.25 31.25
N THR A 6 10.73 0.67 30.86
CA THR A 6 11.29 0.85 29.52
C THR A 6 10.20 0.40 28.55
N GLY A 7 9.62 1.34 27.83
CA GLY A 7 8.62 1.06 26.82
C GLY A 7 9.17 0.07 25.82
N LEU A 8 8.72 -1.18 25.90
CA LEU A 8 8.98 -2.20 24.91
C LEU A 8 8.21 -1.81 23.66
N SER A 9 8.85 -1.07 22.78
CA SER A 9 8.47 -1.08 21.37
C SER A 9 8.72 -2.51 20.88
N TYR A 10 7.73 -3.14 20.26
CA TYR A 10 7.90 -4.44 19.62
C TYR A 10 8.39 -4.20 18.18
N PRO A 11 9.70 -4.13 17.92
CA PRO A 11 10.23 -3.83 16.59
C PRO A 11 9.77 -4.84 15.53
N HIS A 12 9.21 -5.98 15.98
CA HIS A 12 8.74 -7.05 15.10
C HIS A 12 7.31 -6.87 14.57
N SER A 13 6.53 -5.96 15.12
CA SER A 13 5.16 -5.69 14.66
C SER A 13 5.12 -4.97 13.31
N ASP A 14 6.11 -4.13 13.03
CA ASP A 14 6.29 -3.46 11.74
C ASP A 14 6.45 -4.45 10.58
N PHE A 15 7.22 -5.53 10.79
CA PHE A 15 7.42 -6.55 9.77
C PHE A 15 6.11 -7.24 9.37
N MET A 16 5.20 -7.46 10.34
CA MET A 16 3.90 -8.05 10.05
C MET A 16 2.98 -7.12 9.25
N LEU A 17 3.14 -5.80 9.39
CA LEU A 17 2.39 -4.82 8.61
C LEU A 17 2.89 -4.75 7.17
N ASN A 18 4.20 -4.83 6.96
CA ASN A 18 4.83 -4.61 5.67
C ASN A 18 5.01 -5.89 4.85
N ARG A 19 4.97 -7.09 5.46
CA ARG A 19 5.10 -8.37 4.76
C ARG A 19 3.77 -9.11 4.66
N PRO A 20 3.56 -9.91 3.61
CA PRO A 20 2.37 -10.77 3.50
C PRO A 20 2.33 -11.84 4.60
N TRP A 21 3.49 -12.40 4.94
CA TRP A 21 3.76 -13.34 6.04
C TRP A 21 5.24 -13.40 6.37
N ILE A 22 5.53 -14.03 7.49
CA ILE A 22 6.88 -14.32 7.96
C ILE A 22 7.04 -15.85 7.93
N LEU A 23 7.96 -16.35 7.10
CA LEU A 23 8.26 -17.75 6.98
C LEU A 23 9.41 -18.14 7.90
N LYS A 24 9.23 -19.21 8.67
CA LYS A 24 10.24 -19.71 9.62
C LYS A 24 11.56 -20.05 8.95
N ASP A 25 11.52 -20.62 7.74
CA ASP A 25 12.72 -21.07 7.02
C ASP A 25 13.47 -19.90 6.36
N ALA A 26 12.75 -18.82 6.01
CA ALA A 26 13.34 -17.63 5.41
C ALA A 26 13.87 -16.64 6.45
N ASP A 27 13.18 -16.48 7.58
CA ASP A 27 13.53 -15.54 8.65
C ASP A 27 13.18 -16.16 10.02
N PRO A 28 14.01 -17.12 10.49
CA PRO A 28 13.74 -17.85 11.72
C PRO A 28 13.72 -16.94 12.95
N ASP A 29 14.62 -15.95 13.02
CA ASP A 29 14.73 -15.06 14.18
C ASP A 29 13.46 -14.23 14.34
N LEU A 30 12.95 -13.66 13.25
CA LEU A 30 11.71 -12.89 13.25
C LEU A 30 10.49 -13.78 13.54
N TYR A 31 10.45 -14.99 12.96
CA TYR A 31 9.37 -15.94 13.25
C TYR A 31 9.31 -16.29 14.74
N PHE A 32 10.45 -16.62 15.37
CA PHE A 32 10.49 -16.94 16.79
C PHE A 32 10.18 -15.73 17.67
N ALA A 33 10.62 -14.53 17.30
CA ALA A 33 10.25 -13.31 18.01
C ALA A 33 8.74 -13.07 18.02
N VAL A 34 8.06 -13.24 16.87
CA VAL A 34 6.59 -13.16 16.81
C VAL A 34 5.94 -14.27 17.62
N LYS A 35 6.49 -15.50 17.58
CA LYS A 35 5.96 -16.62 18.36
C LYS A 35 6.07 -16.40 19.86
N ASP A 36 7.17 -15.87 20.34
CA ASP A 36 7.41 -15.64 21.76
C ASP A 36 6.48 -14.55 22.34
N HIS A 37 6.06 -13.60 21.50
CA HIS A 37 5.11 -12.53 21.85
C HIS A 37 3.71 -12.72 21.26
N TYR A 38 3.38 -13.94 20.84
CA TYR A 38 2.17 -14.22 20.07
C TYR A 38 0.88 -13.76 20.74
N GLU A 39 0.69 -14.06 22.02
CA GLU A 39 -0.57 -13.74 22.73
C GLU A 39 -0.76 -12.22 22.80
N GLU A 40 0.28 -11.49 23.14
CA GLU A 40 0.23 -10.04 23.26
C GLU A 40 -0.02 -9.35 21.92
N LEU A 41 0.69 -9.78 20.86
CA LEU A 41 0.50 -9.27 19.51
C LEU A 41 -0.90 -9.60 18.97
N ARG A 42 -1.34 -10.86 19.15
CA ARG A 42 -2.69 -11.30 18.73
C ARG A 42 -3.77 -10.46 19.40
N ASP A 43 -3.69 -10.30 20.71
CA ASP A 43 -4.71 -9.60 21.50
C ASP A 43 -4.75 -8.12 21.15
N TRP A 44 -3.58 -7.50 20.99
CA TRP A 44 -3.50 -6.09 20.57
C TRP A 44 -4.06 -5.87 19.16
N PHE A 45 -3.63 -6.65 18.16
CA PHE A 45 -4.12 -6.50 16.80
C PHE A 45 -5.62 -6.79 16.69
N MET A 46 -6.09 -7.82 17.40
CA MET A 46 -7.52 -8.14 17.43
C MET A 46 -8.33 -7.01 18.09
N ASP A 47 -7.87 -6.47 19.23
CA ASP A 47 -8.59 -5.43 19.97
C ASP A 47 -8.56 -4.07 19.25
N GLN A 48 -7.41 -3.67 18.67
CA GLN A 48 -7.29 -2.36 18.05
C GLN A 48 -7.75 -2.35 16.58
N THR A 49 -7.54 -3.42 15.86
CA THR A 49 -7.75 -3.45 14.40
C THR A 49 -8.75 -4.49 13.92
N GLY A 50 -9.03 -5.51 14.75
CA GLY A 50 -9.76 -6.69 14.31
C GLY A 50 -8.96 -7.56 13.33
N PHE A 51 -7.62 -7.44 13.26
CA PHE A 51 -6.78 -8.27 12.41
C PHE A 51 -6.44 -9.58 13.12
N PRO A 52 -6.84 -10.73 12.57
CA PRO A 52 -6.39 -12.02 13.09
C PRO A 52 -4.89 -12.22 12.87
N LEU A 53 -4.17 -12.62 13.91
CA LEU A 53 -2.80 -13.11 13.80
C LEU A 53 -2.81 -14.64 13.72
N ILE A 54 -2.41 -15.18 12.59
CA ILE A 54 -2.33 -16.62 12.32
C ILE A 54 -0.90 -17.07 12.57
N LEU A 55 -0.72 -18.05 13.47
CA LEU A 55 0.55 -18.68 13.74
C LEU A 55 0.43 -20.16 13.42
N THR A 56 1.27 -20.66 12.52
CA THR A 56 1.40 -22.08 12.18
C THR A 56 2.80 -22.58 12.54
N ARG A 57 3.08 -23.86 12.30
CA ARG A 57 4.41 -24.43 12.52
C ARG A 57 5.53 -23.70 11.73
N ASN A 58 5.20 -23.16 10.54
CA ASN A 58 6.19 -22.68 9.59
C ASN A 58 5.97 -21.20 9.19
N MET A 59 4.89 -20.57 9.65
CA MET A 59 4.50 -19.24 9.18
C MET A 59 3.77 -18.45 10.26
N ALA A 60 4.01 -17.14 10.30
CA ALA A 60 3.19 -16.16 11.00
C ALA A 60 2.60 -15.17 9.96
N LYS A 61 1.29 -14.90 10.04
CA LYS A 61 0.57 -14.01 9.13
C LYS A 61 -0.39 -13.11 9.90
N LEU A 62 -0.29 -11.81 9.69
CA LEU A 62 -1.32 -10.87 10.10
C LEU A 62 -2.32 -10.68 8.94
N GLU A 63 -3.58 -11.04 9.14
CA GLU A 63 -4.64 -10.86 8.13
C GLU A 63 -5.11 -9.40 8.09
N LYS A 64 -4.45 -8.59 7.27
CA LYS A 64 -4.73 -7.17 7.13
C LYS A 64 -5.91 -6.93 6.20
N THR A 65 -6.80 -6.01 6.61
CA THR A 65 -7.93 -5.58 5.80
C THR A 65 -8.04 -4.06 5.92
N PRO A 66 -7.90 -3.29 4.84
CA PRO A 66 -8.03 -1.85 4.91
C PRO A 66 -9.46 -1.44 5.28
N ALA A 67 -9.61 -0.31 5.98
CA ALA A 67 -10.92 0.30 6.22
C ALA A 67 -11.45 1.01 4.98
N VAL A 68 -10.54 1.51 4.15
CA VAL A 68 -10.80 2.10 2.84
C VAL A 68 -9.86 1.45 1.83
N ALA A 69 -10.41 0.88 0.76
CA ALA A 69 -9.60 0.31 -0.30
C ALA A 69 -9.16 1.41 -1.27
N HIS A 70 -7.87 1.58 -1.43
CA HIS A 70 -7.29 2.51 -2.38
C HIS A 70 -6.68 1.75 -3.58
N PRO A 71 -6.68 2.32 -4.80
CA PRO A 71 -6.14 1.66 -5.99
C PRO A 71 -4.68 1.18 -5.84
N TRP A 72 -3.86 1.94 -5.13
CA TRP A 72 -2.45 1.63 -4.87
C TRP A 72 -2.21 0.49 -3.87
N MET A 73 -3.25 0.01 -3.16
CA MET A 73 -3.17 -1.15 -2.27
C MET A 73 -3.20 -2.49 -3.01
N GLY A 74 -3.42 -2.49 -4.33
CA GLY A 74 -3.36 -3.68 -5.17
C GLY A 74 -1.93 -4.19 -5.37
N PHE A 75 -1.81 -5.31 -6.10
CA PHE A 75 -0.50 -5.80 -6.50
C PHE A 75 0.08 -4.90 -7.60
N GLU A 76 1.25 -4.36 -7.36
CA GLU A 76 1.94 -3.42 -8.26
C GLU A 76 2.21 -4.03 -9.65
N GLU A 77 2.45 -5.35 -9.70
CA GLU A 77 2.72 -6.08 -10.93
C GLU A 77 1.47 -6.30 -11.79
N PHE A 78 0.26 -6.20 -11.17
CA PHE A 78 -1.01 -6.43 -11.88
C PHE A 78 -1.47 -5.16 -12.57
N ARG A 79 -1.90 -5.29 -13.82
CA ARG A 79 -2.24 -4.17 -14.69
C ARG A 79 -3.71 -4.12 -15.06
N GLU A 80 -4.41 -5.24 -14.93
CA GLU A 80 -5.81 -5.38 -15.32
C GLU A 80 -6.55 -6.36 -14.41
N VAL A 81 -7.87 -6.24 -14.38
CA VAL A 81 -8.74 -7.10 -13.54
C VAL A 81 -8.53 -8.59 -13.85
N ARG A 82 -8.21 -8.93 -15.09
CA ARG A 82 -7.94 -10.31 -15.52
C ARG A 82 -6.76 -10.92 -14.76
N ASP A 83 -5.76 -10.15 -14.36
CA ASP A 83 -4.62 -10.64 -13.58
C ASP A 83 -5.09 -11.20 -12.24
N TYR A 84 -6.01 -10.49 -11.57
CA TYR A 84 -6.64 -10.94 -10.32
C TYR A 84 -7.56 -12.14 -10.53
N VAL A 85 -8.28 -12.20 -11.65
CA VAL A 85 -9.13 -13.34 -12.00
C VAL A 85 -8.27 -14.58 -12.17
N PHE A 86 -7.21 -14.53 -12.98
CA PHE A 86 -6.32 -15.66 -13.17
C PHE A 86 -5.58 -16.06 -11.89
N PHE A 87 -5.16 -15.08 -11.10
CA PHE A 87 -4.56 -15.32 -9.77
C PHE A 87 -5.52 -16.12 -8.86
N THR A 88 -6.80 -15.71 -8.82
CA THR A 88 -7.79 -16.38 -7.97
C THR A 88 -8.12 -17.78 -8.47
N TYR A 89 -8.25 -17.99 -9.80
CA TYR A 89 -8.48 -19.32 -10.36
C TYR A 89 -7.27 -20.25 -10.22
N ALA A 90 -6.05 -19.71 -10.30
CA ALA A 90 -4.86 -20.49 -10.00
C ALA A 90 -4.81 -20.93 -8.52
N LEU A 91 -5.22 -20.06 -7.59
CA LEU A 91 -5.38 -20.45 -6.17
C LEU A 91 -6.44 -21.54 -5.98
N TRP A 92 -7.57 -21.41 -6.68
CA TRP A 92 -8.61 -22.45 -6.67
C TRP A 92 -8.05 -23.81 -7.15
N TYR A 93 -7.28 -23.82 -8.24
CA TYR A 93 -6.61 -25.05 -8.72
C TYR A 93 -5.70 -25.66 -7.65
N LEU A 94 -4.91 -24.81 -6.96
CA LEU A 94 -3.97 -25.23 -5.92
C LEU A 94 -4.66 -25.75 -4.65
N GLU A 95 -5.91 -25.39 -4.39
CA GLU A 95 -6.66 -25.92 -3.24
C GLU A 95 -6.89 -27.44 -3.34
N GLY A 96 -6.98 -27.96 -4.57
CA GLY A 96 -7.05 -29.38 -4.85
C GLY A 96 -5.72 -30.12 -4.75
N LYS A 97 -4.60 -29.44 -4.54
CA LYS A 97 -3.26 -30.03 -4.48
C LYS A 97 -2.81 -30.23 -3.02
N THR A 98 -2.00 -31.25 -2.82
CA THR A 98 -1.32 -31.45 -1.54
C THR A 98 0.07 -30.79 -1.57
N GLU A 99 0.71 -30.69 -0.41
CA GLU A 99 2.09 -30.22 -0.31
C GLU A 99 3.02 -31.11 -1.15
N LEU A 100 3.92 -30.51 -1.91
CA LEU A 100 4.88 -31.16 -2.82
C LEU A 100 4.26 -31.79 -4.07
N ASP A 101 2.96 -31.66 -4.33
CA ASP A 101 2.39 -32.11 -5.59
C ASP A 101 2.98 -31.32 -6.76
N GLN A 102 3.53 -32.04 -7.72
CA GLN A 102 4.07 -31.47 -8.94
C GLN A 102 3.04 -31.52 -10.08
N PHE A 103 3.00 -30.47 -10.88
CA PHE A 103 2.09 -30.36 -12.02
C PHE A 103 2.69 -29.48 -13.11
N LEU A 104 2.22 -29.68 -14.33
CA LEU A 104 2.64 -28.87 -15.46
C LEU A 104 1.78 -27.61 -15.58
N LEU A 105 2.38 -26.54 -16.12
CA LEU A 105 1.66 -25.31 -16.45
C LEU A 105 0.47 -25.59 -17.38
N SER A 106 0.65 -26.50 -18.37
CA SER A 106 -0.42 -26.91 -19.29
C SER A 106 -1.66 -27.45 -18.55
N ASP A 107 -1.45 -28.23 -17.48
CA ASP A 107 -2.56 -28.79 -16.71
C ASP A 107 -3.32 -27.71 -15.95
N LEU A 108 -2.59 -26.79 -15.33
CA LEU A 108 -3.17 -25.65 -14.61
C LEU A 108 -4.00 -24.76 -15.54
N VAL A 109 -3.42 -24.33 -16.68
CA VAL A 109 -4.10 -23.38 -17.57
C VAL A 109 -5.32 -23.98 -18.26
N GLU A 110 -5.29 -25.29 -18.53
CA GLU A 110 -6.43 -26.00 -19.11
C GLU A 110 -7.58 -26.09 -18.10
N GLU A 111 -7.30 -26.51 -16.88
CA GLU A 111 -8.32 -26.64 -15.83
C GLU A 111 -8.88 -25.26 -15.41
N VAL A 112 -8.03 -24.23 -15.36
CA VAL A 112 -8.48 -22.84 -15.15
C VAL A 112 -9.42 -22.41 -16.28
N ARG A 113 -9.10 -22.68 -17.54
CA ARG A 113 -9.96 -22.35 -18.68
C ARG A 113 -11.33 -23.03 -18.59
N GLU A 114 -11.33 -24.32 -18.28
CA GLU A 114 -12.59 -25.07 -18.13
C GLU A 114 -13.44 -24.55 -17.00
N GLN A 115 -12.87 -24.28 -15.84
CA GLN A 115 -13.59 -23.76 -14.68
C GLN A 115 -14.10 -22.34 -14.90
N MET A 116 -13.34 -21.49 -15.57
CA MET A 116 -13.79 -20.14 -15.94
C MET A 116 -15.00 -20.18 -16.87
N ALA A 117 -15.00 -21.12 -17.84
CA ALA A 117 -16.13 -21.30 -18.76
C ALA A 117 -17.41 -21.70 -18.01
N VAL A 118 -17.32 -22.52 -16.96
CA VAL A 118 -18.47 -22.83 -16.07
C VAL A 118 -19.00 -21.57 -15.39
N GLY A 119 -18.12 -20.64 -14.99
CA GLY A 119 -18.46 -19.35 -14.42
C GLY A 119 -18.92 -18.30 -15.43
N GLY A 120 -19.02 -18.63 -16.73
CA GLY A 120 -19.38 -17.69 -17.80
C GLY A 120 -18.25 -16.71 -18.15
N LEU A 121 -17.02 -17.00 -17.76
CA LEU A 121 -15.82 -16.21 -18.09
C LEU A 121 -15.03 -16.91 -19.18
N GLU A 122 -14.27 -16.14 -19.96
CA GLU A 122 -13.51 -16.66 -21.10
C GLU A 122 -12.00 -16.51 -20.84
N ALA A 123 -11.27 -17.62 -21.01
CA ALA A 123 -9.82 -17.67 -21.11
C ALA A 123 -9.42 -18.26 -22.48
N ASP A 124 -8.77 -17.47 -23.32
CA ASP A 124 -8.25 -17.91 -24.63
C ASP A 124 -6.71 -17.81 -24.63
N TRP A 125 -6.06 -18.96 -24.54
CA TRP A 125 -4.60 -19.02 -24.52
C TRP A 125 -3.93 -18.76 -25.87
N LYS A 126 -4.71 -18.67 -26.96
CA LYS A 126 -4.19 -18.18 -28.26
C LYS A 126 -3.88 -16.70 -28.23
N LEU A 127 -4.57 -15.94 -27.37
CA LEU A 127 -4.38 -14.51 -27.19
C LEU A 127 -3.16 -14.23 -26.32
N TYR A 128 -2.17 -13.56 -26.87
CA TYR A 128 -0.91 -13.23 -26.17
C TYR A 128 -1.13 -12.47 -24.87
N HIS A 129 -2.05 -11.49 -24.83
CA HIS A 129 -2.34 -10.71 -23.64
C HIS A 129 -3.01 -11.55 -22.52
N HIS A 130 -3.77 -12.63 -22.84
CA HIS A 130 -4.27 -13.57 -21.84
C HIS A 130 -3.11 -14.37 -21.21
N ARG A 131 -2.16 -14.82 -22.04
CA ARG A 131 -0.97 -15.50 -21.52
C ARG A 131 -0.11 -14.59 -20.63
N LEU A 132 0.11 -13.32 -21.03
CA LEU A 132 0.84 -12.36 -20.20
C LEU A 132 0.14 -12.12 -18.85
N SER A 133 -1.17 -12.04 -18.84
CA SER A 133 -1.98 -11.89 -17.63
C SER A 133 -1.78 -13.09 -16.70
N MET A 134 -1.85 -14.33 -17.23
CA MET A 134 -1.57 -15.55 -16.46
C MET A 134 -0.13 -15.58 -15.94
N VAL A 135 0.85 -15.16 -16.76
CA VAL A 135 2.25 -15.07 -16.32
C VAL A 135 2.43 -14.14 -15.14
N ARG A 136 1.77 -12.96 -15.15
CA ARG A 136 1.83 -12.05 -14.00
C ARG A 136 1.25 -12.69 -12.74
N ALA A 137 0.12 -13.41 -12.87
CA ALA A 137 -0.48 -14.14 -11.78
C ALA A 137 0.45 -15.23 -11.21
N LEU A 138 1.06 -16.05 -12.08
CA LEU A 138 1.99 -17.11 -11.68
C LEU A 138 3.25 -16.55 -11.02
N LYS A 139 3.85 -15.50 -11.59
CA LYS A 139 5.00 -14.81 -10.99
C LYS A 139 4.69 -14.26 -9.60
N LYS A 140 3.49 -13.72 -9.41
CA LYS A 140 3.04 -13.28 -8.09
C LYS A 140 2.90 -14.44 -7.10
N LEU A 141 2.31 -15.56 -7.51
CA LEU A 141 2.21 -16.75 -6.68
C LEU A 141 3.59 -17.33 -6.33
N THR A 142 4.53 -17.30 -7.28
CA THR A 142 5.93 -17.70 -7.04
C THR A 142 6.63 -16.75 -6.08
N SER A 143 6.47 -15.44 -6.25
CA SER A 143 7.06 -14.44 -5.33
C SER A 143 6.52 -14.55 -3.90
N LEU A 144 5.28 -15.01 -3.75
CA LEU A 144 4.67 -15.28 -2.45
C LEU A 144 5.10 -16.66 -1.88
N GLY A 145 5.87 -17.47 -2.61
CA GLY A 145 6.23 -18.83 -2.20
C GLY A 145 5.06 -19.83 -2.23
N VAL A 146 3.98 -19.48 -2.90
CA VAL A 146 2.78 -20.34 -3.08
C VAL A 146 3.02 -21.39 -4.16
N LEU A 147 3.74 -21.01 -5.21
CA LEU A 147 4.28 -21.89 -6.25
C LEU A 147 5.79 -21.96 -6.15
N ILE A 148 6.34 -23.14 -6.32
CA ILE A 148 7.77 -23.37 -6.44
C ILE A 148 8.04 -23.76 -7.89
N ALA A 149 8.79 -22.95 -8.62
CA ALA A 149 9.22 -23.26 -9.97
C ALA A 149 10.30 -24.36 -9.89
N VAL A 150 10.06 -25.49 -10.53
CA VAL A 150 10.98 -26.66 -10.56
C VAL A 150 11.78 -26.68 -11.85
N ASP A 151 11.11 -26.47 -12.99
CA ASP A 151 11.74 -26.45 -14.31
C ASP A 151 10.91 -25.64 -15.30
N GLY A 152 11.57 -25.07 -16.32
CA GLY A 152 10.94 -24.25 -17.34
C GLY A 152 10.69 -22.81 -16.89
N ASP A 153 10.13 -22.00 -17.80
CA ASP A 153 9.83 -20.58 -17.59
C ASP A 153 8.46 -20.24 -18.21
N GLU A 154 7.56 -19.74 -17.38
CA GLU A 154 6.24 -19.27 -17.80
C GLU A 154 6.32 -18.13 -18.84
N SER A 155 7.41 -17.39 -18.87
CA SER A 155 7.61 -16.34 -19.89
C SER A 155 7.83 -16.93 -21.27
N GLU A 156 8.48 -18.10 -21.37
CA GLU A 156 8.61 -18.82 -22.65
C GLU A 156 7.25 -19.33 -23.14
N TRP A 157 6.40 -19.83 -22.22
CA TRP A 157 5.03 -20.22 -22.56
C TRP A 157 4.20 -19.01 -23.05
N ALA A 158 4.38 -17.84 -22.48
CA ALA A 158 3.70 -16.64 -22.95
C ALA A 158 4.04 -16.32 -24.43
N MET A 159 5.27 -16.55 -24.82
CA MET A 159 5.73 -16.36 -26.19
C MET A 159 5.30 -17.50 -27.13
N ASN A 160 5.29 -18.73 -26.62
CA ASN A 160 4.96 -19.92 -27.39
C ASN A 160 4.19 -20.92 -26.51
N GLU A 161 2.89 -21.07 -26.77
CA GLU A 161 1.99 -21.93 -25.99
C GLU A 161 2.38 -23.45 -25.98
N SER A 162 3.30 -23.87 -26.89
CA SER A 162 3.83 -25.23 -26.87
C SER A 162 4.92 -25.47 -25.83
N LYS A 163 5.44 -24.41 -25.21
CA LYS A 163 6.38 -24.49 -24.09
C LYS A 163 5.63 -24.80 -22.80
N ASN A 164 6.33 -25.33 -21.83
CA ASN A 164 5.74 -25.71 -20.56
C ASN A 164 6.68 -25.36 -19.40
N ALA A 165 6.14 -25.36 -18.20
CA ALA A 165 6.89 -25.22 -16.97
C ALA A 165 6.36 -26.24 -15.94
N LEU A 166 7.23 -26.67 -15.05
CA LEU A 166 6.92 -27.60 -13.96
C LEU A 166 6.91 -26.82 -12.64
N TYR A 167 5.84 -26.94 -11.92
CA TYR A 167 5.66 -26.33 -10.60
C TYR A 167 5.42 -27.37 -9.52
N GLU A 168 5.71 -26.98 -8.30
CA GLU A 168 5.38 -27.72 -7.09
C GLU A 168 4.49 -26.86 -6.21
N SER A 169 3.47 -27.47 -5.60
CA SER A 169 2.52 -26.80 -4.71
C SER A 169 3.11 -26.61 -3.32
N SER A 170 2.90 -25.43 -2.76
CA SER A 170 3.24 -25.08 -1.37
C SER A 170 1.97 -25.02 -0.49
N PRO A 171 2.06 -25.37 0.80
CA PRO A 171 0.93 -25.26 1.73
C PRO A 171 0.46 -23.80 1.96
N LEU A 172 1.24 -22.83 1.49
CA LEU A 172 0.91 -21.40 1.63
C LEU A 172 -0.30 -20.96 0.80
N SER A 173 -0.68 -21.74 -0.23
CA SER A 173 -1.87 -21.44 -1.07
C SER A 173 -3.12 -21.20 -0.25
N ARG A 174 -3.32 -21.97 0.83
CA ARG A 174 -4.48 -21.88 1.73
C ARG A 174 -4.54 -20.62 2.59
N TYR A 175 -3.45 -19.86 2.63
CA TYR A 175 -3.32 -18.65 3.45
C TYR A 175 -3.28 -17.37 2.64
N VAL A 176 -3.33 -17.44 1.30
CA VAL A 176 -3.32 -16.25 0.44
C VAL A 176 -4.61 -15.45 0.63
N LEU A 177 -5.76 -16.11 0.43
CA LEU A 177 -7.06 -15.49 0.65
C LEU A 177 -7.40 -15.49 2.14
N ARG A 178 -8.01 -14.40 2.58
CA ARG A 178 -8.50 -14.31 3.96
C ARG A 178 -9.72 -15.21 4.17
N ARG A 179 -9.95 -15.56 5.42
CA ARG A 179 -11.17 -16.25 5.82
C ARG A 179 -12.29 -15.25 6.04
N PHE A 180 -13.48 -15.62 5.58
CA PHE A 180 -14.69 -14.85 5.83
C PHE A 180 -15.53 -15.55 6.90
N PRO A 181 -16.17 -14.79 7.82
CA PRO A 181 -17.03 -15.38 8.87
C PRO A 181 -18.32 -15.98 8.31
N GLN A 182 -18.71 -15.60 7.11
CA GLN A 182 -19.88 -16.11 6.38
C GLN A 182 -19.49 -16.59 4.99
N GLN A 183 -20.36 -17.37 4.34
CA GLN A 183 -20.16 -17.74 2.94
C GLN A 183 -20.17 -16.48 2.06
N LEU A 184 -19.31 -16.45 1.02
CA LEU A 184 -19.18 -15.29 0.13
C LEU A 184 -20.52 -14.91 -0.54
N THR A 185 -21.39 -15.89 -0.77
CA THR A 185 -22.75 -15.68 -1.32
C THR A 185 -23.71 -14.94 -0.38
N ALA A 186 -23.33 -14.77 0.89
CA ALA A 186 -24.14 -14.02 1.87
C ALA A 186 -23.84 -12.52 1.87
N TYR A 187 -22.86 -12.07 1.07
CA TYR A 187 -22.50 -10.65 0.95
C TYR A 187 -23.15 -10.08 -0.32
N ASP A 188 -23.96 -9.06 -0.16
CA ASP A 188 -24.69 -8.41 -1.27
C ASP A 188 -23.89 -7.26 -1.90
N HIS A 189 -22.95 -6.68 -1.17
CA HIS A 189 -22.19 -5.49 -1.58
C HIS A 189 -20.69 -5.62 -1.29
N MET A 190 -19.86 -4.99 -2.12
CA MET A 190 -18.40 -5.01 -1.99
C MET A 190 -17.91 -4.43 -0.64
N GLU A 191 -18.61 -3.42 -0.11
CA GLU A 191 -18.29 -2.79 1.17
C GLU A 191 -18.35 -3.79 2.33
N GLN A 192 -19.24 -4.78 2.27
CA GLN A 192 -19.32 -5.84 3.27
C GLN A 192 -18.10 -6.78 3.22
N LEU A 193 -17.46 -6.91 2.05
CA LEU A 193 -16.23 -7.69 1.91
C LEU A 193 -15.01 -6.96 2.47
N THR A 194 -15.03 -5.63 2.53
CA THR A 194 -13.93 -4.85 3.12
C THR A 194 -13.95 -4.86 4.65
N ASP A 195 -15.12 -4.96 5.27
CA ASP A 195 -15.26 -5.06 6.73
C ASP A 195 -16.13 -6.28 7.12
N PRO A 196 -15.60 -7.51 6.98
CA PRO A 196 -16.37 -8.74 7.19
C PRO A 196 -16.60 -9.08 8.66
N ILE A 197 -16.10 -8.26 9.60
CA ILE A 197 -16.26 -8.51 11.03
C ILE A 197 -17.73 -8.28 11.42
N LEU A 198 -18.29 -9.25 12.10
CA LEU A 198 -19.62 -9.13 12.67
C LEU A 198 -19.52 -8.41 14.02
N TYR A 199 -19.93 -7.16 14.05
CA TYR A 199 -20.03 -6.37 15.28
C TYR A 199 -21.42 -6.55 15.90
N ALA A 200 -21.47 -6.61 17.24
CA ALA A 200 -22.73 -6.62 17.95
C ALA A 200 -23.49 -5.30 17.70
N ASP A 201 -24.81 -5.39 17.54
CA ASP A 201 -25.68 -4.21 17.43
C ASP A 201 -25.94 -3.56 18.79
N THR A 202 -24.86 -3.09 19.40
CA THR A 202 -24.81 -2.42 20.69
C THR A 202 -23.91 -1.20 20.59
N GLN A 203 -24.02 -0.28 21.54
CA GLN A 203 -23.12 0.87 21.62
C GLN A 203 -21.64 0.44 21.73
N GLU A 204 -21.37 -0.64 22.45
CA GLU A 204 -20.04 -1.21 22.57
C GLU A 204 -19.53 -1.76 21.24
N GLY A 205 -20.35 -2.53 20.52
CA GLY A 205 -20.01 -3.04 19.20
C GLY A 205 -19.73 -1.93 18.17
N GLN A 206 -20.50 -0.85 18.23
CA GLN A 206 -20.27 0.34 17.38
C GLN A 206 -18.95 1.04 17.76
N ASN A 207 -18.62 1.14 19.03
CA ASN A 207 -17.35 1.72 19.48
C ASN A 207 -16.15 0.87 19.08
N ILE A 208 -16.26 -0.46 19.15
CA ILE A 208 -15.24 -1.39 18.65
C ILE A 208 -15.05 -1.20 17.14
N ARG A 209 -16.14 -1.12 16.38
CA ARG A 209 -16.08 -0.88 14.94
C ARG A 209 -15.39 0.44 14.60
N LYS A 210 -15.70 1.53 15.30
CA LYS A 210 -15.02 2.83 15.11
C LYS A 210 -13.53 2.72 15.41
N ARG A 211 -13.16 2.07 16.51
CA ARG A 211 -11.75 1.83 16.87
C ARG A 211 -11.02 1.07 15.78
N HIS A 212 -11.57 -0.06 15.32
CA HIS A 212 -10.97 -0.86 14.25
C HIS A 212 -10.78 -0.04 12.97
N ARG A 213 -11.80 0.71 12.52
CA ARG A 213 -11.69 1.55 11.31
C ARG A 213 -10.60 2.61 11.46
N VAL A 214 -10.52 3.26 12.60
CA VAL A 214 -9.53 4.32 12.86
C VAL A 214 -8.10 3.75 12.88
N PHE A 215 -7.86 2.67 13.62
CA PHE A 215 -6.51 2.08 13.68
C PHE A 215 -6.08 1.47 12.34
N ARG A 216 -6.99 0.82 11.59
CA ARG A 216 -6.69 0.31 10.25
C ARG A 216 -6.21 1.43 9.31
N ARG A 217 -6.88 2.59 9.33
CA ARG A 217 -6.48 3.72 8.50
C ARG A 217 -5.09 4.23 8.90
N PHE A 218 -4.84 4.47 10.17
CA PHE A 218 -3.51 4.92 10.62
C PHE A 218 -2.38 3.92 10.36
N LEU A 219 -2.68 2.63 10.27
CA LEU A 219 -1.67 1.58 10.04
C LEU A 219 -1.43 1.27 8.56
N LEU A 220 -2.43 1.48 7.71
CA LEU A 220 -2.38 1.02 6.31
C LEU A 220 -2.42 2.17 5.29
N GLU A 221 -2.69 3.41 5.72
CA GLU A 221 -2.64 4.58 4.84
C GLU A 221 -1.44 5.47 5.22
N PRO A 222 -0.71 6.03 4.25
CA PRO A 222 0.48 6.85 4.55
C PRO A 222 0.12 8.14 5.29
N VAL A 223 -1.05 8.72 5.02
CA VAL A 223 -1.58 9.93 5.66
C VAL A 223 -3.09 9.85 5.74
N VAL A 224 -3.66 10.23 6.89
CA VAL A 224 -5.10 10.40 7.07
C VAL A 224 -5.35 11.79 7.64
N LEU A 225 -6.02 12.63 6.87
CA LEU A 225 -6.34 14.00 7.25
C LEU A 225 -7.73 14.08 7.92
N ASP A 226 -8.00 15.17 8.65
CA ASP A 226 -9.30 15.37 9.29
C ASP A 226 -10.47 15.36 8.29
N ARG A 227 -10.24 15.84 7.07
CA ARG A 227 -11.21 15.85 5.99
C ARG A 227 -11.57 14.45 5.47
N ASP A 228 -10.70 13.46 5.72
CA ASP A 228 -10.89 12.07 5.26
C ASP A 228 -11.77 11.24 6.19
N TRP A 229 -12.12 11.78 7.35
CA TRP A 229 -12.94 11.07 8.32
C TRP A 229 -14.43 11.33 8.09
N ASP A 230 -15.22 10.26 8.18
CA ASP A 230 -16.68 10.39 8.25
C ASP A 230 -17.09 11.25 9.45
N ALA A 231 -18.25 11.90 9.36
CA ALA A 231 -18.75 12.82 10.38
C ALA A 231 -18.88 12.21 11.80
N ASP A 232 -19.02 10.90 11.89
CA ASP A 232 -19.13 10.17 13.16
C ASP A 232 -17.77 9.67 13.68
N LEU A 233 -16.74 9.60 12.82
CA LEU A 233 -15.39 9.14 13.18
C LEU A 233 -14.48 10.28 13.62
N LEU A 234 -14.56 11.46 13.01
CA LEU A 234 -13.71 12.60 13.39
C LEU A 234 -13.82 12.96 14.88
N PRO A 235 -15.02 13.08 15.48
CA PRO A 235 -15.15 13.32 16.92
C PRO A 235 -14.51 12.22 17.77
N TYR A 236 -14.58 10.96 17.34
CA TYR A 236 -13.91 9.84 18.01
C TYR A 236 -12.40 10.01 17.98
N VAL A 237 -11.80 10.27 16.80
CA VAL A 237 -10.35 10.51 16.65
C VAL A 237 -9.89 11.65 17.54
N LEU A 238 -10.58 12.79 17.50
CA LEU A 238 -10.22 13.98 18.28
C LEU A 238 -10.29 13.71 19.80
N THR A 239 -11.29 12.97 20.25
CA THR A 239 -11.47 12.62 21.66
C THR A 239 -10.45 11.59 22.13
N GLN A 240 -10.18 10.57 21.33
CA GLN A 240 -9.30 9.44 21.66
C GLN A 240 -7.84 9.65 21.24
N ARG A 241 -7.47 10.80 20.66
CA ARG A 241 -6.16 11.05 20.06
C ARG A 241 -4.96 10.68 20.95
N ARG A 242 -5.06 10.94 22.26
CA ARG A 242 -3.96 10.61 23.19
C ARG A 242 -3.82 9.10 23.37
N ALA A 243 -4.91 8.38 23.55
CA ALA A 243 -4.90 6.93 23.66
C ALA A 243 -4.41 6.29 22.34
N ILE A 244 -4.84 6.81 21.19
CA ILE A 244 -4.38 6.33 19.86
C ILE A 244 -2.86 6.51 19.74
N MET A 245 -2.33 7.70 20.05
CA MET A 245 -0.89 7.95 20.03
C MET A 245 -0.12 7.02 20.98
N ASP A 246 -0.60 6.84 22.21
CA ASP A 246 0.03 5.95 23.18
C ASP A 246 0.05 4.49 22.74
N HIS A 247 -1.04 4.01 22.12
CA HIS A 247 -1.12 2.65 21.60
C HIS A 247 -0.12 2.42 20.44
N LEU A 248 -0.08 3.33 19.48
CA LEU A 248 0.80 3.21 18.32
C LEU A 248 2.27 3.39 18.70
N GLN A 249 2.57 4.28 19.65
CA GLN A 249 3.93 4.46 20.13
C GLN A 249 4.42 3.21 20.90
N ARG A 250 3.62 2.66 21.80
CA ARG A 250 4.02 1.49 22.60
C ARG A 250 4.19 0.23 21.75
N MET A 251 3.31 0.01 20.77
CA MET A 251 3.34 -1.21 19.95
C MET A 251 4.29 -1.12 18.77
N LEU A 252 4.32 0.02 18.08
CA LEU A 252 5.02 0.20 16.80
C LEU A 252 6.15 1.23 16.86
N GLY A 253 6.34 1.91 17.99
CA GLY A 253 7.32 2.99 18.11
C GLY A 253 6.97 4.26 17.31
N LEU A 254 5.75 4.36 16.76
CA LEU A 254 5.35 5.50 15.95
C LEU A 254 5.12 6.75 16.80
N GLU A 255 5.71 7.87 16.39
CA GLU A 255 5.47 9.17 17.01
C GLU A 255 4.24 9.85 16.41
N GLY A 256 3.18 10.01 17.22
CA GLY A 256 1.98 10.74 16.83
C GLY A 256 2.09 12.23 17.11
N ARG A 257 1.70 13.06 16.14
CA ARG A 257 1.62 14.52 16.30
C ARG A 257 0.32 15.08 15.73
N ARG A 258 -0.34 15.94 16.53
CA ARG A 258 -1.53 16.65 16.07
C ARG A 258 -1.16 17.93 15.38
N TYR A 259 -1.58 18.06 14.13
CA TYR A 259 -1.48 19.26 13.31
C TYR A 259 -2.88 19.82 12.99
N ARG A 260 -2.94 20.98 12.35
CA ARG A 260 -4.22 21.60 11.94
C ARG A 260 -5.01 20.69 10.99
N GLU A 261 -4.32 20.05 10.06
CA GLU A 261 -4.90 19.22 9.02
C GLU A 261 -5.20 17.77 9.45
N GLY A 262 -4.61 17.29 10.55
CA GLY A 262 -4.81 15.89 10.95
C GLY A 262 -3.94 15.42 12.10
N LEU A 263 -4.16 14.19 12.52
CA LEU A 263 -3.31 13.44 13.44
C LEU A 263 -2.36 12.60 12.57
N LEU A 264 -1.07 12.92 12.58
CA LEU A 264 -0.06 12.28 11.74
C LEU A 264 0.89 11.44 12.59
N PHE A 265 1.38 10.33 11.99
CA PHE A 265 2.32 9.41 12.61
C PHE A 265 3.60 9.33 11.82
N PHE A 266 4.72 9.23 12.52
CA PHE A 266 6.05 9.23 11.94
C PHE A 266 6.88 8.09 12.54
N HIS A 267 7.67 7.44 11.71
CA HIS A 267 8.76 6.60 12.19
C HIS A 267 9.89 7.50 12.71
N PRO A 268 10.34 7.33 13.95
CA PRO A 268 11.42 8.17 14.51
C PRO A 268 12.77 7.87 13.85
N GLU A 269 12.93 6.67 13.33
CA GLU A 269 14.15 6.19 12.67
C GLU A 269 13.82 5.58 11.31
N LEU A 270 14.79 5.62 10.37
CA LEU A 270 14.67 4.93 9.10
C LEU A 270 14.74 3.43 9.34
N THR A 271 13.68 2.73 8.94
CA THR A 271 13.66 1.26 8.97
C THR A 271 13.85 0.71 7.55
N GLY A 272 14.53 -0.42 7.41
CA GLY A 272 14.67 -1.09 6.11
C GLY A 272 13.41 -1.82 5.65
N GLU A 273 12.36 -1.88 6.49
CA GLU A 273 11.15 -2.66 6.24
C GLU A 273 10.00 -1.82 5.68
N ALA A 274 9.85 -0.59 6.14
CA ALA A 274 8.80 0.28 5.65
C ALA A 274 9.29 1.13 4.47
N VAL A 275 8.49 1.19 3.42
CA VAL A 275 8.66 2.21 2.38
C VAL A 275 8.17 3.53 2.96
N MET A 276 9.01 4.55 2.97
CA MET A 276 8.72 5.85 3.56
C MET A 276 8.80 6.96 2.51
N PHE A 277 8.03 8.02 2.70
CA PHE A 277 8.18 9.23 1.90
C PHE A 277 9.18 10.19 2.58
N PRO A 278 10.12 10.80 1.84
CA PRO A 278 10.39 10.58 0.42
C PRO A 278 10.99 9.21 0.13
N THR A 279 10.57 8.61 -0.98
CA THR A 279 11.15 7.34 -1.45
C THR A 279 12.50 7.60 -2.14
N LEU A 280 13.24 6.53 -2.43
CA LEU A 280 14.50 6.63 -3.19
C LEU A 280 14.28 6.86 -4.70
N SER A 281 13.05 7.12 -5.13
CA SER A 281 12.72 7.36 -6.54
C SER A 281 12.93 8.82 -6.93
N GLY A 282 13.40 9.07 -8.14
CA GLY A 282 13.53 10.43 -8.66
C GLY A 282 12.20 11.20 -8.75
N VAL A 283 11.05 10.50 -8.76
CA VAL A 283 9.73 11.15 -8.71
C VAL A 283 9.50 11.79 -7.34
N SER A 284 9.93 11.15 -6.25
CA SER A 284 9.90 11.80 -4.91
C SER A 284 10.73 13.07 -4.87
N ASP A 285 11.91 13.09 -5.53
CA ASP A 285 12.74 14.29 -5.62
C ASP A 285 11.99 15.40 -6.34
N LEU A 286 11.34 15.09 -7.48
CA LEU A 286 10.53 16.07 -8.20
C LEU A 286 9.39 16.62 -7.35
N VAL A 287 8.68 15.78 -6.62
CA VAL A 287 7.58 16.21 -5.73
C VAL A 287 8.10 17.10 -4.60
N MET A 288 9.28 16.83 -4.04
CA MET A 288 9.90 17.69 -3.03
C MET A 288 10.35 19.04 -3.62
N LEU A 289 10.86 19.06 -4.85
CA LEU A 289 11.21 20.29 -5.56
C LEU A 289 9.96 21.14 -5.85
N ILE A 290 8.84 20.50 -6.29
CA ILE A 290 7.54 21.16 -6.44
C ILE A 290 7.08 21.76 -5.11
N ALA A 291 7.23 21.05 -3.99
CA ALA A 291 6.90 21.57 -2.65
C ALA A 291 7.70 22.86 -2.32
N GLY A 292 8.99 22.88 -2.64
CA GLY A 292 9.85 24.07 -2.50
C GLY A 292 9.40 25.23 -3.36
N GLU A 293 9.11 24.99 -4.65
CA GLU A 293 8.57 26.00 -5.58
C GLU A 293 7.24 26.57 -5.08
N LEU A 294 6.32 25.70 -4.67
CA LEU A 294 5.01 26.08 -4.17
C LEU A 294 5.13 26.97 -2.92
N ARG A 295 6.02 26.59 -1.98
CA ARG A 295 6.28 27.37 -0.77
C ARG A 295 6.81 28.76 -1.08
N ARG A 296 7.76 28.88 -2.01
CA ARG A 296 8.29 30.19 -2.44
C ARG A 296 7.18 31.07 -3.00
N LYS A 297 6.36 30.52 -3.88
CA LYS A 297 5.26 31.24 -4.53
C LYS A 297 4.14 31.66 -3.58
N LEU A 298 3.80 30.84 -2.59
CA LEU A 298 2.82 31.18 -1.55
C LEU A 298 3.30 32.32 -0.64
N ASN A 299 4.61 32.44 -0.45
CA ASN A 299 5.21 33.51 0.38
C ASN A 299 5.52 34.80 -0.41
N GLN A 300 5.37 34.79 -1.72
CA GLN A 300 5.62 35.95 -2.57
C GLN A 300 4.46 36.96 -2.48
N GLU A 301 4.76 38.23 -2.26
CA GLU A 301 3.74 39.31 -2.27
C GLU A 301 3.05 39.39 -3.64
N GLY A 302 1.72 39.44 -3.63
CA GLY A 302 0.93 39.52 -4.86
C GLY A 302 0.77 38.15 -5.57
N SER A 303 1.13 37.05 -4.91
CA SER A 303 0.90 35.71 -5.46
C SER A 303 -0.58 35.49 -5.77
N LYS A 304 -0.84 34.84 -6.91
CA LYS A 304 -2.19 34.34 -7.25
C LYS A 304 -2.59 33.11 -6.45
N TRP A 305 -1.62 32.43 -5.85
CA TRP A 305 -1.87 31.24 -5.05
C TRP A 305 -2.06 31.58 -3.59
N TYR A 306 -2.97 30.87 -2.98
CA TYR A 306 -3.28 31.02 -1.56
C TYR A 306 -3.61 29.64 -0.97
N ALA A 307 -3.35 29.50 0.32
CA ALA A 307 -3.77 28.33 1.05
C ALA A 307 -5.22 28.49 1.50
N GLU A 308 -6.02 27.46 1.28
CA GLU A 308 -7.41 27.38 1.77
C GLU A 308 -7.47 27.35 3.31
N ALA A 309 -8.68 27.32 3.88
CA ALA A 309 -8.88 27.36 5.33
C ALA A 309 -8.24 26.14 6.04
N ASP A 310 -8.18 24.97 5.38
CA ASP A 310 -7.53 23.76 5.89
C ASP A 310 -6.02 23.72 5.59
N GLY A 311 -5.49 24.67 4.83
CA GLY A 311 -4.10 24.76 4.40
C GLY A 311 -3.80 24.10 3.07
N SER A 312 -4.79 23.54 2.39
CA SER A 312 -4.65 22.97 1.05
C SER A 312 -4.43 24.07 0.00
N VAL A 313 -3.79 23.71 -1.10
CA VAL A 313 -3.54 24.62 -2.24
C VAL A 313 -4.08 23.98 -3.50
N ARG A 314 -4.99 24.70 -4.18
CA ARG A 314 -5.53 24.25 -5.48
C ARG A 314 -4.60 24.69 -6.59
N LEU A 315 -4.20 23.75 -7.44
CA LEU A 315 -3.33 23.97 -8.60
C LEU A 315 -4.02 23.47 -9.86
N GLU A 316 -3.87 24.22 -10.94
CA GLU A 316 -4.15 23.68 -12.27
C GLU A 316 -3.00 22.78 -12.74
N ARG A 317 -3.33 21.78 -13.56
CA ARG A 317 -2.33 20.91 -14.20
C ARG A 317 -1.22 21.73 -14.88
N SER A 318 -1.61 22.74 -15.66
CA SER A 318 -0.71 23.65 -16.37
C SER A 318 0.29 24.38 -15.45
N GLU A 319 -0.11 24.67 -14.24
CA GLU A 319 0.75 25.33 -13.26
C GLU A 319 1.87 24.41 -12.77
N VAL A 320 1.56 23.12 -12.54
CA VAL A 320 2.56 22.12 -12.18
C VAL A 320 3.51 21.86 -13.35
N GLU A 321 2.99 21.75 -14.59
CA GLU A 321 3.82 21.65 -15.79
C GLU A 321 4.78 22.84 -15.94
N GLY A 322 4.30 24.06 -15.67
CA GLY A 322 5.12 25.27 -15.67
C GLY A 322 6.16 25.31 -14.54
N MET A 323 5.88 24.70 -13.37
CA MET A 323 6.89 24.53 -12.30
C MET A 323 7.96 23.54 -12.75
N LEU A 324 7.57 22.42 -13.31
CA LEU A 324 8.50 21.38 -13.80
C LEU A 324 9.40 21.89 -14.91
N LEU A 325 8.89 22.76 -15.81
CA LEU A 325 9.71 23.38 -16.84
C LEU A 325 10.85 24.20 -16.23
N ARG A 326 10.54 25.07 -15.25
CA ARG A 326 11.57 25.86 -14.55
C ARG A 326 12.55 25.00 -13.76
N LEU A 327 12.07 23.94 -13.13
CA LEU A 327 12.90 22.98 -12.41
C LEU A 327 13.81 22.21 -13.36
N GLN A 328 13.31 21.85 -14.54
CA GLN A 328 14.11 21.20 -15.59
C GLN A 328 15.22 22.13 -16.10
N GLU A 329 14.92 23.39 -16.40
CA GLU A 329 15.91 24.38 -16.82
C GLU A 329 17.01 24.57 -15.78
N ARG A 330 16.66 24.49 -14.47
CA ARG A 330 17.58 24.73 -13.36
C ARG A 330 18.37 23.49 -12.95
N TYR A 331 17.76 22.30 -12.98
CA TYR A 331 18.28 21.10 -12.34
C TYR A 331 18.42 19.88 -13.27
N GLN A 332 18.21 20.00 -14.57
CA GLN A 332 18.24 18.87 -15.51
C GLN A 332 19.54 18.04 -15.46
N GLU A 333 20.68 18.64 -15.11
CA GLU A 333 21.95 17.95 -15.02
C GLU A 333 21.99 16.88 -13.91
N TYR A 334 21.14 17.04 -12.86
CA TYR A 334 21.01 16.09 -11.75
C TYR A 334 19.97 15.01 -12.01
N TRP A 335 19.17 15.15 -13.10
CA TRP A 335 18.08 14.24 -13.40
C TRP A 335 18.57 13.04 -14.22
N SER A 336 17.87 11.91 -14.09
CA SER A 336 18.10 10.74 -14.93
C SER A 336 17.88 11.08 -16.41
N LYS A 337 18.45 10.27 -17.30
CA LYS A 337 18.26 10.43 -18.74
C LYS A 337 16.77 10.43 -19.10
N ASP A 338 16.01 9.51 -18.54
CA ASP A 338 14.57 9.36 -18.82
C ASP A 338 13.80 10.63 -18.42
N PHE A 339 14.11 11.25 -17.28
CA PHE A 339 13.46 12.49 -16.86
C PHE A 339 13.86 13.70 -17.71
N ARG A 340 15.10 13.75 -18.15
CA ARG A 340 15.57 14.81 -19.08
C ARG A 340 14.90 14.74 -20.44
N GLU A 341 14.59 13.53 -20.93
CA GLU A 341 13.96 13.29 -22.22
C GLU A 341 12.42 13.32 -22.17
N SER A 342 11.83 13.27 -20.95
CA SER A 342 10.38 13.33 -20.73
C SER A 342 9.85 14.75 -20.90
N SER A 343 8.64 14.87 -21.44
CA SER A 343 7.92 16.14 -21.46
C SER A 343 7.45 16.54 -20.05
N CYS A 344 7.29 17.85 -19.78
CA CYS A 344 6.75 18.33 -18.52
C CYS A 344 5.36 17.74 -18.21
N ALA A 345 4.55 17.46 -19.22
CA ALA A 345 3.25 16.80 -19.05
C ALA A 345 3.39 15.37 -18.50
N GLN A 346 4.34 14.59 -19.05
CA GLN A 346 4.63 13.24 -18.55
C GLN A 346 5.20 13.26 -17.13
N LEU A 347 6.10 14.19 -16.82
CA LEU A 347 6.64 14.36 -15.48
C LEU A 347 5.54 14.79 -14.49
N ALA A 348 4.61 15.66 -14.89
CA ALA A 348 3.47 16.07 -14.08
C ALA A 348 2.56 14.88 -13.77
N ASP A 349 2.26 14.00 -14.74
CA ASP A 349 1.48 12.78 -14.51
C ASP A 349 2.14 11.87 -13.47
N LEU A 350 3.44 11.68 -13.55
CA LEU A 350 4.19 10.89 -12.55
C LEU A 350 4.12 11.54 -11.16
N CYS A 351 4.28 12.86 -11.08
CA CYS A 351 4.21 13.58 -9.81
C CYS A 351 2.81 13.52 -9.19
N PHE A 352 1.75 13.70 -9.99
CA PHE A 352 0.37 13.60 -9.50
C PHE A 352 0.06 12.21 -8.99
N ALA A 353 0.39 11.17 -9.77
CA ALA A 353 0.18 9.77 -9.35
C ALA A 353 0.92 9.47 -8.03
N HIS A 354 2.16 9.94 -7.91
CA HIS A 354 2.95 9.76 -6.69
C HIS A 354 2.38 10.54 -5.50
N MET A 355 1.90 11.76 -5.71
CA MET A 355 1.23 12.52 -4.65
C MET A 355 -0.08 11.87 -4.21
N GLU A 356 -0.86 11.28 -5.11
CA GLU A 356 -2.08 10.54 -4.75
C GLU A 356 -1.75 9.28 -3.95
N GLU A 357 -0.76 8.49 -4.41
CA GLU A 357 -0.30 7.29 -3.72
C GLU A 357 0.10 7.57 -2.26
N TRP A 358 0.83 8.67 -2.04
CA TRP A 358 1.30 9.08 -0.72
C TRP A 358 0.33 9.98 0.04
N ARG A 359 -0.88 10.20 -0.47
CA ARG A 359 -1.89 11.07 0.13
C ARG A 359 -1.36 12.48 0.41
N LEU A 360 -0.54 13.01 -0.50
CA LEU A 360 -0.02 14.38 -0.47
C LEU A 360 -0.91 15.36 -1.25
N GLY A 361 -1.86 14.84 -2.01
CA GLY A 361 -2.85 15.57 -2.79
C GLY A 361 -3.84 14.63 -3.47
N GLU A 362 -4.84 15.20 -4.11
CA GLU A 362 -5.86 14.46 -4.87
C GLU A 362 -6.43 15.32 -5.99
N TRP A 363 -6.96 14.68 -7.04
CA TRP A 363 -7.72 15.38 -8.06
C TRP A 363 -9.09 15.79 -7.53
N GLU A 364 -9.41 17.06 -7.62
CA GLU A 364 -10.73 17.59 -7.31
C GLU A 364 -11.65 17.46 -8.52
N ASP A 365 -11.10 17.66 -9.71
CA ASP A 365 -11.73 17.45 -11.01
C ASP A 365 -10.66 17.12 -12.08
N SER A 366 -11.03 17.10 -13.35
CA SER A 366 -10.13 16.75 -14.46
C SER A 366 -8.98 17.75 -14.68
N ASN A 367 -9.01 18.93 -14.07
CA ASN A 367 -8.05 20.02 -14.31
C ASN A 367 -7.41 20.56 -13.03
N HIS A 368 -8.05 20.37 -11.88
CA HIS A 368 -7.59 20.92 -10.60
C HIS A 368 -7.12 19.81 -9.67
N PHE A 369 -5.90 19.98 -9.19
CA PHE A 369 -5.28 19.11 -8.19
C PHE A 369 -5.17 19.85 -6.86
N LEU A 370 -5.65 19.26 -5.80
CA LEU A 370 -5.61 19.80 -4.46
C LEU A 370 -4.39 19.24 -3.73
N VAL A 371 -3.39 20.09 -3.52
CA VAL A 371 -2.18 19.73 -2.75
C VAL A 371 -2.47 19.91 -1.26
N PHE A 372 -2.19 18.86 -0.48
CA PHE A 372 -2.43 18.87 0.96
C PHE A 372 -1.30 19.52 1.74
N PRO A 373 -1.60 20.18 2.89
CA PRO A 373 -0.60 20.89 3.69
C PRO A 373 0.50 19.97 4.25
N VAL A 374 0.28 18.66 4.28
CA VAL A 374 1.29 17.70 4.68
C VAL A 374 2.53 17.77 3.79
N LEU A 375 2.40 18.08 2.49
CA LEU A 375 3.52 18.24 1.57
C LEU A 375 4.45 19.38 1.97
N ALA A 376 3.96 20.42 2.66
CA ALA A 376 4.77 21.53 3.11
C ALA A 376 5.84 21.19 4.15
N ARG A 377 5.89 19.94 4.65
CA ARG A 377 6.93 19.45 5.58
C ARG A 377 8.25 19.16 4.89
N TRP A 378 8.21 18.97 3.60
CA TRP A 378 9.41 18.66 2.81
C TRP A 378 9.82 19.86 1.97
N ASN A 379 11.11 19.99 1.79
CA ASN A 379 11.75 20.92 0.89
C ASN A 379 13.05 20.29 0.42
N ALA A 380 13.32 20.34 -0.86
CA ALA A 380 14.55 19.80 -1.42
C ALA A 380 15.23 20.83 -2.31
N GLU A 381 16.56 20.80 -2.24
CA GLU A 381 17.47 21.50 -3.14
C GLU A 381 18.64 20.56 -3.43
N TYR A 382 19.21 20.64 -4.63
CA TYR A 382 20.45 19.90 -4.90
C TYR A 382 21.63 20.65 -4.26
N ALA A 383 22.42 19.95 -3.43
CA ALA A 383 23.47 20.54 -2.60
C ALA A 383 24.56 21.30 -3.36
N ASN A 384 24.72 21.03 -4.66
CA ASN A 384 25.72 21.66 -5.51
C ASN A 384 25.14 22.67 -6.50
N ALA A 385 23.83 22.97 -6.42
CA ALA A 385 23.26 24.01 -7.26
C ALA A 385 23.77 25.37 -6.76
N GLU A 386 24.49 26.10 -7.59
CA GLU A 386 24.90 27.46 -7.30
C GLU A 386 23.65 28.30 -7.06
N PHE A 387 23.58 28.92 -5.90
CA PHE A 387 22.50 29.83 -5.52
C PHE A 387 22.65 31.09 -6.38
N ASP A 388 21.81 31.27 -7.36
CA ASP A 388 21.72 32.52 -8.11
C ASP A 388 20.90 33.53 -7.29
N PRO A 389 21.53 34.58 -6.72
CA PRO A 389 20.83 35.53 -5.86
C PRO A 389 19.90 36.47 -6.60
N GLU A 390 19.83 36.41 -7.94
CA GLU A 390 19.00 37.33 -8.76
C GLU A 390 17.52 36.91 -8.90
N ASP A 391 17.10 35.79 -8.36
CA ASP A 391 15.71 35.27 -8.50
C ASP A 391 14.75 35.81 -7.39
N ASN A 392 15.14 36.86 -6.69
CA ASN A 392 14.34 37.60 -5.68
C ASN A 392 13.77 38.93 -6.20
N GLY A 393 13.42 39.00 -7.47
CA GLY A 393 12.78 40.15 -8.09
C GLY A 393 11.27 39.95 -8.31
#